data_e9c3f9496323e83367a2241d97217bce
#
_entry.id   e9c3f9496323e83367a2241d97217bce
#
_cell.length_a   1.000
_cell.length_b   1.000
_cell.length_c   1.000
_cell.angle_alpha   90.00
_cell.angle_beta   90.00
_cell.angle_gamma   90.00
#
_symmetry.space_group_name_H-M   'P 1'
#
loop_
_entity.id
_entity.type
_entity.pdbx_description
1 polymer ?
#
loop_
_entity_poly.entity_id
_entity_poly.type
_entity_poly.pdbx_seq_one_letter_code
_entity_poly.pdbx_strand_id
1 'polypeptide(L)'
;MKQLAPGSRLVVASHNPGKTWEIKQLIAPYGFDAVSAGDLGLAEPEETEPTFDGNARLKALAAAEASGLPALADDSGLEVEALDGAPGIYSARWAGPGKDFALAMRRVHDALEEKGAWNGPPPRANFISVLCLAWPTGEHRLFEGRVYGTLVWPPRGGNGFGYDPMFVADGETLTFGEMEPASKYAISHRTRAFAAFKRDCLEEVKPAHAAAKSGRDLEALEAAARNLSTQAELARFISGLRDDFARNASAWKTADLAAFLAALEKTAAAADVPDAEPRWRTLARALLAASR
;
A
#
# COMPACT_ATOMS: atom_id res chain seq x y z
N MET A 1 -21.81 17.77 -1.22
CA MET A 1 -21.37 16.37 -1.31
C MET A 1 -20.68 16.01 0.01
N LYS A 2 -20.86 14.77 0.49
CA LYS A 2 -20.21 14.32 1.73
C LYS A 2 -18.71 14.15 1.46
N GLN A 3 -17.89 14.76 2.29
CA GLN A 3 -16.42 14.66 2.27
C GLN A 3 -15.92 13.96 3.52
N LEU A 4 -14.73 13.41 3.47
CA LEU A 4 -14.07 12.86 4.64
C LEU A 4 -13.42 14.00 5.43
N ALA A 5 -13.78 14.14 6.70
CA ALA A 5 -13.13 15.10 7.57
C ALA A 5 -11.70 14.65 7.92
N PRO A 6 -10.71 15.57 8.01
CA PRO A 6 -9.38 15.26 8.50
C PRO A 6 -9.44 14.60 9.89
N GLY A 7 -8.63 13.58 10.11
CA GLY A 7 -8.59 12.86 11.38
C GLY A 7 -9.76 11.90 11.62
N SER A 8 -10.71 11.78 10.67
CA SER A 8 -11.81 10.84 10.84
C SER A 8 -11.32 9.40 10.75
N ARG A 9 -12.04 8.51 11.46
CA ARG A 9 -11.80 7.08 11.37
C ARG A 9 -12.33 6.53 10.05
N LEU A 10 -11.53 5.73 9.37
CA LEU A 10 -11.84 5.14 8.06
C LEU A 10 -11.56 3.64 8.09
N VAL A 11 -12.56 2.84 7.73
CA VAL A 11 -12.38 1.39 7.62
C VAL A 11 -11.76 1.06 6.27
N VAL A 12 -10.64 0.35 6.25
CA VAL A 12 -10.10 -0.30 5.05
C VAL A 12 -10.79 -1.65 4.92
N ALA A 13 -11.78 -1.72 4.04
CA ALA A 13 -12.66 -2.87 3.84
C ALA A 13 -11.97 -3.94 2.96
N SER A 14 -10.90 -4.54 3.48
CA SER A 14 -10.16 -5.60 2.81
C SER A 14 -9.58 -6.58 3.82
N HIS A 15 -9.61 -7.88 3.48
CA HIS A 15 -8.98 -8.98 4.21
C HIS A 15 -7.67 -9.43 3.53
N ASN A 16 -7.28 -8.79 2.43
CA ASN A 16 -5.99 -9.01 1.79
C ASN A 16 -4.93 -8.12 2.44
N PRO A 17 -3.90 -8.70 3.12
CA PRO A 17 -2.89 -7.90 3.82
C PRO A 17 -2.11 -6.95 2.92
N GLY A 18 -1.80 -7.37 1.67
CA GLY A 18 -1.09 -6.54 0.72
C GLY A 18 -1.90 -5.31 0.30
N LYS A 19 -3.18 -5.50 -0.08
CA LYS A 19 -4.08 -4.39 -0.42
C LYS A 19 -4.30 -3.45 0.78
N THR A 20 -4.54 -4.03 1.95
CA THR A 20 -4.72 -3.24 3.19
C THR A 20 -3.50 -2.38 3.49
N TRP A 21 -2.31 -2.94 3.34
CA TRP A 21 -1.08 -2.20 3.57
C TRP A 21 -0.92 -1.06 2.55
N GLU A 22 -1.10 -1.34 1.24
CA GLU A 22 -0.99 -0.31 0.19
C GLU A 22 -2.00 0.84 0.41
N ILE A 23 -3.26 0.53 0.73
CA ILE A 23 -4.28 1.55 1.00
C ILE A 23 -3.91 2.38 2.23
N LYS A 24 -3.48 1.73 3.32
CA LYS A 24 -3.03 2.44 4.53
C LYS A 24 -1.86 3.40 4.24
N GLN A 25 -0.90 3.01 3.38
CA GLN A 25 0.18 3.92 2.97
C GLN A 25 -0.35 5.13 2.18
N LEU A 26 -1.29 4.92 1.27
CA LEU A 26 -1.87 5.99 0.43
C LEU A 26 -2.66 7.02 1.26
N ILE A 27 -3.40 6.59 2.29
CA ILE A 27 -4.22 7.48 3.11
C ILE A 27 -3.50 8.07 4.32
N ALA A 28 -2.36 7.49 4.74
CA ALA A 28 -1.58 7.95 5.89
C ALA A 28 -1.22 9.46 5.86
N PRO A 29 -0.81 10.05 4.70
CA PRO A 29 -0.49 11.48 4.64
C PRO A 29 -1.66 12.42 4.95
N TYR A 30 -2.89 11.92 4.93
CA TYR A 30 -4.11 12.71 5.16
C TYR A 30 -4.62 12.64 6.60
N GLY A 31 -3.88 11.93 7.48
CA GLY A 31 -4.16 11.90 8.92
C GLY A 31 -5.40 11.11 9.32
N PHE A 32 -5.89 10.18 8.47
CA PHE A 32 -7.00 9.30 8.84
C PHE A 32 -6.56 8.24 9.86
N ASP A 33 -7.44 7.94 10.83
CA ASP A 33 -7.31 6.77 11.69
C ASP A 33 -7.81 5.53 10.91
N ALA A 34 -6.89 4.87 10.20
CA ALA A 34 -7.19 3.75 9.32
C ALA A 34 -7.21 2.42 10.08
N VAL A 35 -8.39 1.81 10.21
CA VAL A 35 -8.59 0.48 10.80
C VAL A 35 -8.98 -0.52 9.71
N SER A 36 -8.43 -1.75 9.72
CA SER A 36 -8.85 -2.77 8.76
C SER A 36 -10.16 -3.45 9.17
N ALA A 37 -10.90 -3.98 8.19
CA ALA A 37 -12.08 -4.80 8.45
C ALA A 37 -11.73 -6.00 9.36
N GLY A 38 -10.57 -6.62 9.17
CA GLY A 38 -10.08 -7.71 10.02
C GLY A 38 -9.83 -7.28 11.47
N ASP A 39 -9.24 -6.10 11.71
CA ASP A 39 -9.01 -5.55 13.05
C ASP A 39 -10.34 -5.29 13.80
N LEU A 40 -11.42 -5.02 13.07
CA LEU A 40 -12.77 -4.84 13.60
C LEU A 40 -13.57 -6.15 13.68
N GLY A 41 -13.02 -7.28 13.26
CA GLY A 41 -13.73 -8.56 13.23
C GLY A 41 -14.90 -8.60 12.24
N LEU A 42 -14.90 -7.74 11.22
CA LEU A 42 -15.96 -7.72 10.22
C LEU A 42 -15.82 -8.91 9.26
N ALA A 43 -16.96 -9.52 8.93
CA ALA A 43 -16.98 -10.60 7.94
C ALA A 43 -16.63 -10.07 6.54
N GLU A 44 -15.93 -10.90 5.75
CA GLU A 44 -15.71 -10.62 4.33
C GLU A 44 -16.98 -11.01 3.55
N PRO A 45 -17.65 -10.07 2.86
CA PRO A 45 -18.82 -10.41 2.07
C PRO A 45 -18.41 -11.24 0.85
N GLU A 46 -19.29 -12.16 0.42
CA GLU A 46 -19.10 -12.88 -0.83
C GLU A 46 -19.18 -11.93 -2.02
N GLU A 47 -18.21 -12.00 -2.92
CA GLU A 47 -18.15 -11.20 -4.15
C GLU A 47 -19.08 -11.82 -5.20
N THR A 48 -20.30 -11.32 -5.29
CA THR A 48 -21.36 -11.83 -6.16
C THR A 48 -21.60 -10.97 -7.39
N GLU A 49 -21.00 -9.78 -7.45
CA GLU A 49 -21.21 -8.85 -8.55
C GLU A 49 -20.34 -9.21 -9.78
N PRO A 50 -20.83 -8.95 -11.01
CA PRO A 50 -20.13 -9.31 -12.24
C PRO A 50 -19.05 -8.31 -12.66
N THR A 51 -18.81 -7.25 -11.87
CA THR A 51 -17.87 -6.18 -12.19
C THR A 51 -17.01 -5.80 -10.97
N PHE A 52 -15.84 -5.22 -11.22
CA PHE A 52 -14.99 -4.64 -10.16
C PHE A 52 -15.74 -3.53 -9.40
N ASP A 53 -16.49 -2.68 -10.09
CA ASP A 53 -17.31 -1.63 -9.47
C ASP A 53 -18.34 -2.20 -8.50
N GLY A 54 -19.05 -3.26 -8.93
CA GLY A 54 -20.06 -3.95 -8.12
C GLY A 54 -19.43 -4.54 -6.86
N ASN A 55 -18.34 -5.30 -6.99
CA ASN A 55 -17.68 -5.93 -5.86
C ASN A 55 -17.03 -4.91 -4.91
N ALA A 56 -16.37 -3.85 -5.43
CA ALA A 56 -15.85 -2.77 -4.60
C ALA A 56 -16.96 -2.09 -3.79
N ARG A 57 -18.09 -1.78 -4.44
CA ARG A 57 -19.27 -1.18 -3.81
C ARG A 57 -19.87 -2.10 -2.73
N LEU A 58 -20.05 -3.38 -3.04
CA LEU A 58 -20.58 -4.37 -2.13
C LEU A 58 -19.74 -4.45 -0.85
N LYS A 59 -18.41 -4.55 -0.99
CA LYS A 59 -17.47 -4.60 0.15
C LYS A 59 -17.51 -3.31 0.98
N ALA A 60 -17.51 -2.15 0.32
CA ALA A 60 -17.51 -0.86 1.01
C ALA A 60 -18.79 -0.62 1.80
N LEU A 61 -19.96 -0.89 1.18
CA LEU A 61 -21.25 -0.74 1.85
C LEU A 61 -21.42 -1.68 3.03
N ALA A 62 -21.06 -2.96 2.87
CA ALA A 62 -21.13 -3.93 3.96
C ALA A 62 -20.25 -3.51 5.17
N ALA A 63 -19.04 -3.06 4.91
CA ALA A 63 -18.15 -2.59 5.98
C ALA A 63 -18.64 -1.29 6.63
N ALA A 64 -19.18 -0.36 5.85
CA ALA A 64 -19.71 0.90 6.37
C ALA A 64 -20.96 0.69 7.23
N GLU A 65 -21.86 -0.17 6.81
CA GLU A 65 -23.08 -0.54 7.57
C GLU A 65 -22.70 -1.24 8.89
N ALA A 66 -21.84 -2.26 8.81
CA ALA A 66 -21.49 -3.06 9.98
C ALA A 66 -20.65 -2.28 11.02
N SER A 67 -19.82 -1.33 10.59
CA SER A 67 -18.96 -0.54 11.49
C SER A 67 -19.58 0.77 11.98
N GLY A 68 -20.58 1.29 11.27
CA GLY A 68 -21.08 2.66 11.49
C GLY A 68 -20.09 3.76 11.06
N LEU A 69 -19.03 3.43 10.34
CA LEU A 69 -17.95 4.33 9.91
C LEU A 69 -17.88 4.42 8.39
N PRO A 70 -17.32 5.49 7.81
CA PRO A 70 -16.94 5.48 6.41
C PRO A 70 -15.99 4.30 6.11
N ALA A 71 -16.17 3.65 4.96
CA ALA A 71 -15.34 2.51 4.56
C ALA A 71 -14.82 2.68 3.13
N LEU A 72 -13.55 2.34 2.93
CA LEU A 72 -12.87 2.33 1.64
C LEU A 72 -12.54 0.88 1.28
N ALA A 73 -13.16 0.36 0.23
CA ALA A 73 -12.87 -0.95 -0.35
C ALA A 73 -12.06 -0.83 -1.63
N ASP A 74 -11.34 -1.90 -1.96
CA ASP A 74 -10.67 -2.09 -3.24
C ASP A 74 -11.13 -3.41 -3.86
N ASP A 75 -11.53 -3.34 -5.12
CA ASP A 75 -11.58 -4.52 -5.97
C ASP A 75 -10.62 -4.34 -7.14
N SER A 76 -9.78 -5.36 -7.39
CA SER A 76 -8.69 -5.23 -8.36
C SER A 76 -8.26 -6.57 -8.91
N GLY A 77 -7.78 -6.54 -10.15
CA GLY A 77 -7.33 -7.74 -10.83
C GLY A 77 -6.47 -7.46 -12.05
N LEU A 78 -6.07 -8.56 -12.69
CA LEU A 78 -5.40 -8.58 -13.98
C LEU A 78 -6.44 -8.85 -15.08
N GLU A 79 -6.46 -8.04 -16.10
CA GLU A 79 -7.21 -8.28 -17.33
C GLU A 79 -6.23 -8.52 -18.48
N VAL A 80 -6.42 -9.61 -19.22
CA VAL A 80 -5.57 -10.00 -20.36
C VAL A 80 -6.39 -9.92 -21.64
N GLU A 81 -5.95 -9.09 -22.59
CA GLU A 81 -6.69 -8.80 -23.80
C GLU A 81 -6.98 -10.06 -24.64
N ALA A 82 -5.97 -10.91 -24.87
CA ALA A 82 -6.12 -12.16 -25.61
C ALA A 82 -7.00 -13.20 -24.92
N LEU A 83 -7.35 -12.99 -23.63
CA LEU A 83 -8.25 -13.84 -22.85
C LEU A 83 -9.60 -13.18 -22.60
N ASP A 84 -9.99 -12.20 -23.42
CA ASP A 84 -11.26 -11.47 -23.31
C ASP A 84 -11.45 -10.83 -21.92
N GLY A 85 -10.35 -10.36 -21.31
CA GLY A 85 -10.30 -9.76 -19.98
C GLY A 85 -10.14 -10.74 -18.82
N ALA A 86 -10.13 -12.06 -19.08
CA ALA A 86 -9.81 -13.01 -18.00
C ALA A 86 -8.36 -12.85 -17.52
N PRO A 87 -8.05 -13.14 -16.25
CA PRO A 87 -8.94 -13.61 -15.16
C PRO A 87 -9.91 -12.55 -14.62
N GLY A 88 -9.69 -11.25 -14.83
CA GLY A 88 -10.59 -10.18 -14.42
C GLY A 88 -10.96 -10.23 -12.94
N ILE A 89 -12.25 -10.14 -12.61
CA ILE A 89 -12.76 -10.25 -11.23
C ILE A 89 -12.44 -11.58 -10.55
N TYR A 90 -12.03 -12.60 -11.32
CA TYR A 90 -11.65 -13.92 -10.80
C TYR A 90 -10.14 -14.03 -10.51
N SER A 91 -9.38 -12.93 -10.58
CA SER A 91 -7.92 -12.92 -10.40
C SER A 91 -7.46 -13.66 -9.15
N ALA A 92 -8.07 -13.40 -8.00
CA ALA A 92 -7.75 -14.10 -6.76
C ALA A 92 -8.23 -15.57 -6.76
N ARG A 93 -9.34 -15.86 -7.43
CA ARG A 93 -9.92 -17.22 -7.50
C ARG A 93 -9.07 -18.15 -8.36
N TRP A 94 -8.35 -17.62 -9.37
CA TRP A 94 -7.41 -18.40 -10.17
C TRP A 94 -6.21 -18.92 -9.36
N ALA A 95 -5.90 -18.28 -8.23
CA ALA A 95 -4.89 -18.75 -7.28
C ALA A 95 -5.39 -19.89 -6.36
N GLY A 96 -6.68 -20.19 -6.39
CA GLY A 96 -7.30 -21.21 -5.55
C GLY A 96 -7.38 -20.82 -4.06
N PRO A 97 -7.92 -21.73 -3.23
CA PRO A 97 -8.12 -21.46 -1.79
C PRO A 97 -6.83 -21.14 -1.04
N GLY A 98 -5.70 -21.71 -1.50
CA GLY A 98 -4.37 -21.48 -0.92
C GLY A 98 -3.72 -20.16 -1.32
N LYS A 99 -4.38 -19.37 -2.17
CA LYS A 99 -3.82 -18.11 -2.74
C LYS A 99 -2.46 -18.30 -3.41
N ASP A 100 -2.29 -19.43 -4.13
CA ASP A 100 -1.09 -19.76 -4.90
C ASP A 100 -1.06 -18.97 -6.21
N PHE A 101 -0.42 -17.81 -6.19
CA PHE A 101 -0.30 -16.98 -7.39
C PHE A 101 0.68 -17.54 -8.43
N ALA A 102 1.58 -18.45 -8.07
CA ALA A 102 2.38 -19.16 -9.08
C ALA A 102 1.48 -20.07 -9.94
N LEU A 103 0.50 -20.73 -9.32
CA LEU A 103 -0.55 -21.47 -10.03
C LEU A 103 -1.41 -20.54 -10.90
N ALA A 104 -1.81 -19.36 -10.36
CA ALA A 104 -2.62 -18.41 -11.12
C ALA A 104 -1.89 -17.89 -12.38
N MET A 105 -0.62 -17.51 -12.23
CA MET A 105 0.23 -17.08 -13.36
C MET A 105 0.42 -18.19 -14.39
N ARG A 106 0.59 -19.44 -13.95
CA ARG A 106 0.68 -20.59 -14.85
C ARG A 106 -0.62 -20.78 -15.64
N ARG A 107 -1.78 -20.67 -14.99
CA ARG A 107 -3.09 -20.75 -15.69
C ARG A 107 -3.26 -19.67 -16.74
N VAL A 108 -2.79 -18.43 -16.48
CA VAL A 108 -2.79 -17.36 -17.49
C VAL A 108 -1.87 -17.73 -18.64
N HIS A 109 -0.66 -18.24 -18.35
CA HIS A 109 0.28 -18.67 -19.37
C HIS A 109 -0.31 -19.77 -20.26
N ASP A 110 -0.84 -20.84 -19.65
CA ASP A 110 -1.38 -21.99 -20.37
C ASP A 110 -2.58 -21.59 -21.25
N ALA A 111 -3.47 -20.74 -20.76
CA ALA A 111 -4.59 -20.21 -21.55
C ALA A 111 -4.12 -19.35 -22.75
N LEU A 112 -3.03 -18.59 -22.59
CA LEU A 112 -2.41 -17.82 -23.67
C LEU A 112 -1.70 -18.73 -24.68
N GLU A 113 -1.07 -19.81 -24.23
CA GLU A 113 -0.47 -20.86 -25.09
C GLU A 113 -1.54 -21.52 -25.96
N GLU A 114 -2.68 -21.91 -25.37
CA GLU A 114 -3.81 -22.51 -26.10
C GLU A 114 -4.36 -21.60 -27.20
N LYS A 115 -4.33 -20.28 -26.98
CA LYS A 115 -4.71 -19.27 -27.99
C LYS A 115 -3.56 -18.88 -28.94
N GLY A 116 -2.36 -19.44 -28.78
CA GLY A 116 -1.16 -19.09 -29.57
C GLY A 116 -0.71 -17.63 -29.38
N ALA A 117 -1.09 -17.00 -28.27
CA ALA A 117 -0.83 -15.59 -28.04
C ALA A 117 0.64 -15.26 -27.71
N TRP A 118 1.46 -16.27 -27.45
CA TRP A 118 2.91 -16.14 -27.29
C TRP A 118 3.70 -16.19 -28.61
N ASN A 119 3.05 -16.49 -29.75
CA ASN A 119 3.71 -16.60 -31.05
C ASN A 119 3.97 -15.24 -31.74
N GLY A 120 3.68 -14.13 -31.05
CA GLY A 120 3.83 -12.77 -31.56
C GLY A 120 4.46 -11.82 -30.54
N PRO A 121 4.08 -10.53 -30.58
CA PRO A 121 4.47 -9.61 -29.53
C PRO A 121 3.92 -10.06 -28.17
N PRO A 122 4.58 -9.65 -27.05
CA PRO A 122 4.14 -10.02 -25.72
C PRO A 122 2.64 -9.72 -25.50
N PRO A 123 1.87 -10.65 -24.89
CA PRO A 123 0.43 -10.46 -24.68
C PRO A 123 0.13 -9.18 -23.89
N ARG A 124 -0.83 -8.40 -24.40
CA ARG A 124 -1.29 -7.17 -23.76
C ARG A 124 -2.16 -7.47 -22.55
N ALA A 125 -1.94 -6.71 -21.49
CA ALA A 125 -2.70 -6.83 -20.26
C ALA A 125 -2.82 -5.48 -19.56
N ASN A 126 -3.70 -5.39 -18.58
CA ASN A 126 -3.70 -4.28 -17.65
C ASN A 126 -4.05 -4.76 -16.23
N PHE A 127 -3.50 -4.07 -15.24
CA PHE A 127 -4.06 -4.12 -13.90
C PHE A 127 -5.13 -3.04 -13.75
N ILE A 128 -6.23 -3.39 -13.10
CA ILE A 128 -7.31 -2.49 -12.71
C ILE A 128 -7.46 -2.49 -11.19
N SER A 129 -7.75 -1.33 -10.62
CA SER A 129 -8.24 -1.16 -9.25
C SER A 129 -9.45 -0.24 -9.29
N VAL A 130 -10.52 -0.64 -8.64
CA VAL A 130 -11.67 0.19 -8.34
C VAL A 130 -11.74 0.38 -6.82
N LEU A 131 -11.56 1.62 -6.40
CA LEU A 131 -11.79 2.02 -5.02
C LEU A 131 -13.25 2.45 -4.86
N CYS A 132 -13.90 2.00 -3.80
CA CYS A 132 -15.21 2.48 -3.40
C CYS A 132 -15.16 3.07 -2.00
N LEU A 133 -15.49 4.37 -1.88
CA LEU A 133 -15.77 5.01 -0.59
C LEU A 133 -17.26 4.93 -0.33
N ALA A 134 -17.66 4.36 0.81
CA ALA A 134 -19.06 4.31 1.23
C ALA A 134 -19.25 4.88 2.64
N TRP A 135 -20.43 5.42 2.90
CA TRP A 135 -20.88 5.88 4.21
C TRP A 135 -21.98 4.98 4.76
N PRO A 136 -22.18 4.93 6.09
CA PRO A 136 -23.26 4.14 6.71
C PRO A 136 -24.68 4.51 6.22
N THR A 137 -24.82 5.67 5.58
CA THR A 137 -26.07 6.13 4.97
C THR A 137 -26.40 5.47 3.64
N GLY A 138 -25.52 4.61 3.08
CA GLY A 138 -25.65 4.01 1.76
C GLY A 138 -25.09 4.86 0.60
N GLU A 139 -24.73 6.12 0.88
CA GLU A 139 -24.04 6.96 -0.11
C GLU A 139 -22.67 6.38 -0.42
N HIS A 140 -22.26 6.34 -1.69
CA HIS A 140 -20.96 5.82 -2.10
C HIS A 140 -20.41 6.51 -3.34
N ARG A 141 -19.12 6.34 -3.60
CA ARG A 141 -18.39 6.83 -4.78
C ARG A 141 -17.37 5.81 -5.24
N LEU A 142 -17.18 5.72 -6.54
CA LEU A 142 -16.27 4.81 -7.20
C LEU A 142 -15.13 5.59 -7.90
N PHE A 143 -13.92 5.03 -7.85
CA PHE A 143 -12.72 5.61 -8.43
C PHE A 143 -11.92 4.51 -9.09
N GLU A 144 -11.79 4.56 -10.41
CA GLU A 144 -11.05 3.57 -11.20
C GLU A 144 -9.64 4.05 -11.51
N GLY A 145 -8.69 3.12 -11.51
CA GLY A 145 -7.34 3.31 -12.01
C GLY A 145 -6.84 2.07 -12.75
N ARG A 146 -6.21 2.29 -13.90
CA ARG A 146 -5.63 1.23 -14.74
C ARG A 146 -4.16 1.50 -15.01
N VAL A 147 -3.37 0.44 -15.10
CA VAL A 147 -2.02 0.48 -15.67
C VAL A 147 -1.93 -0.58 -16.75
N TYR A 148 -1.61 -0.12 -17.96
CA TYR A 148 -1.47 -0.99 -19.11
C TYR A 148 -0.04 -1.49 -19.25
N GLY A 149 0.13 -2.64 -19.88
CA GLY A 149 1.43 -3.27 -20.07
C GLY A 149 1.35 -4.55 -20.86
N THR A 150 2.36 -5.39 -20.67
CA THR A 150 2.49 -6.69 -21.32
C THR A 150 2.84 -7.76 -20.29
N LEU A 151 2.57 -9.01 -20.67
CA LEU A 151 2.96 -10.16 -19.86
C LEU A 151 4.29 -10.74 -20.33
N VAL A 152 5.03 -11.29 -19.39
CA VAL A 152 6.28 -12.05 -19.64
C VAL A 152 6.20 -13.44 -19.03
N TRP A 153 6.90 -14.37 -19.63
CA TRP A 153 7.08 -15.73 -19.14
C TRP A 153 8.52 -16.20 -19.36
N PRO A 154 9.20 -16.83 -18.39
CA PRO A 154 8.74 -17.07 -17.00
C PRO A 154 8.60 -15.80 -16.17
N PRO A 155 7.84 -15.85 -15.05
CA PRO A 155 7.73 -14.73 -14.10
C PRO A 155 9.08 -14.33 -13.51
N ARG A 156 9.30 -13.03 -13.28
CA ARG A 156 10.56 -12.47 -12.78
C ARG A 156 10.35 -11.60 -11.55
N GLY A 157 11.30 -11.68 -10.60
CA GLY A 157 11.27 -10.93 -9.36
C GLY A 157 10.45 -11.58 -8.25
N GLY A 158 10.58 -11.06 -7.04
CA GLY A 158 9.93 -11.57 -5.84
C GLY A 158 9.26 -10.48 -5.00
N ASN A 159 9.26 -9.23 -5.50
CA ASN A 159 8.59 -8.13 -4.84
C ASN A 159 7.07 -8.11 -5.17
N GLY A 160 6.32 -7.38 -4.35
CA GLY A 160 4.89 -7.23 -4.57
C GLY A 160 4.08 -8.48 -4.22
N PHE A 161 2.97 -8.67 -4.92
CA PHE A 161 2.08 -9.82 -4.75
C PHE A 161 1.25 -10.08 -6.01
N GLY A 162 0.57 -11.22 -6.04
CA GLY A 162 -0.34 -11.54 -7.14
C GLY A 162 0.38 -11.85 -8.44
N TYR A 163 0.01 -11.17 -9.49
CA TYR A 163 0.56 -11.32 -10.84
C TYR A 163 1.73 -10.36 -11.13
N ASP A 164 2.23 -9.63 -10.13
CA ASP A 164 3.34 -8.68 -10.30
C ASP A 164 4.57 -9.27 -11.02
N PRO A 165 4.99 -10.52 -10.75
CA PRO A 165 6.16 -11.10 -11.40
C PRO A 165 6.01 -11.36 -12.91
N MET A 166 4.81 -11.38 -13.46
CA MET A 166 4.61 -11.58 -14.90
C MET A 166 4.18 -10.32 -15.66
N PHE A 167 4.04 -9.16 -15.01
CA PHE A 167 3.53 -7.94 -15.63
C PHE A 167 4.61 -6.87 -15.75
N VAL A 168 4.80 -6.36 -16.97
CA VAL A 168 5.68 -5.22 -17.30
C VAL A 168 4.80 -4.05 -17.74
N ALA A 169 4.83 -2.94 -17.00
CA ALA A 169 4.05 -1.75 -17.34
C ALA A 169 4.59 -1.06 -18.60
N ASP A 170 3.72 -0.39 -19.35
CA ASP A 170 4.14 0.37 -20.54
C ASP A 170 5.16 1.44 -20.17
N GLY A 171 6.27 1.46 -20.92
CA GLY A 171 7.41 2.34 -20.69
C GLY A 171 8.47 1.78 -19.75
N GLU A 172 8.21 0.62 -19.13
CA GLU A 172 9.13 -0.04 -18.21
C GLU A 172 9.80 -1.26 -18.86
N THR A 173 10.89 -1.73 -18.25
CA THR A 173 11.61 -2.95 -18.66
C THR A 173 11.60 -4.03 -17.59
N LEU A 174 11.38 -3.62 -16.34
CA LEU A 174 11.27 -4.50 -15.17
C LEU A 174 9.81 -4.90 -14.98
N THR A 175 9.59 -6.13 -14.51
CA THR A 175 8.26 -6.52 -14.02
C THR A 175 7.94 -5.78 -12.71
N PHE A 176 6.68 -5.72 -12.36
CA PHE A 176 6.30 -5.23 -11.01
C PHE A 176 6.91 -6.07 -9.89
N GLY A 177 7.22 -7.35 -10.17
CA GLY A 177 7.93 -8.23 -9.23
C GLY A 177 9.43 -7.93 -9.10
N GLU A 178 10.04 -7.28 -10.10
CA GLU A 178 11.45 -6.85 -10.06
C GLU A 178 11.61 -5.43 -9.52
N MET A 179 10.57 -4.60 -9.61
CA MET A 179 10.62 -3.21 -9.15
C MET A 179 10.73 -3.10 -7.65
N GLU A 180 11.47 -2.08 -7.20
CA GLU A 180 11.38 -1.63 -5.82
C GLU A 180 9.94 -1.16 -5.49
N PRO A 181 9.41 -1.49 -4.30
CA PRO A 181 8.02 -1.18 -3.94
C PRO A 181 7.62 0.29 -4.19
N ALA A 182 8.48 1.24 -3.85
CA ALA A 182 8.20 2.68 -4.05
C ALA A 182 8.03 3.04 -5.53
N SER A 183 8.84 2.46 -6.42
CA SER A 183 8.75 2.68 -7.87
C SER A 183 7.47 2.09 -8.46
N LYS A 184 7.12 0.85 -8.05
CA LYS A 184 5.84 0.24 -8.42
C LYS A 184 4.66 1.09 -7.97
N TYR A 185 4.66 1.55 -6.70
CA TYR A 185 3.54 2.36 -6.19
C TYR A 185 3.34 3.65 -6.97
N ALA A 186 4.41 4.31 -7.39
CA ALA A 186 4.32 5.56 -8.14
C ALA A 186 3.50 5.45 -9.43
N ILE A 187 3.46 4.26 -10.05
CA ILE A 187 2.82 4.03 -11.36
C ILE A 187 1.64 3.06 -11.31
N SER A 188 1.33 2.46 -10.15
CA SER A 188 0.36 1.37 -10.03
C SER A 188 -1.08 1.80 -10.34
N HIS A 189 -1.90 0.81 -10.69
CA HIS A 189 -3.35 0.95 -10.87
C HIS A 189 -4.03 1.53 -9.62
N ARG A 190 -3.64 1.05 -8.41
CA ARG A 190 -4.23 1.52 -7.15
C ARG A 190 -3.86 2.97 -6.85
N THR A 191 -2.65 3.40 -7.14
CA THR A 191 -2.24 4.79 -6.99
C THR A 191 -3.01 5.71 -7.95
N ARG A 192 -3.30 5.24 -9.17
CA ARG A 192 -4.13 5.98 -10.14
C ARG A 192 -5.59 6.09 -9.68
N ALA A 193 -6.18 5.01 -9.16
CA ALA A 193 -7.51 5.05 -8.55
C ALA A 193 -7.55 6.00 -7.35
N PHE A 194 -6.50 5.96 -6.52
CA PHE A 194 -6.36 6.84 -5.37
C PHE A 194 -6.19 8.31 -5.77
N ALA A 195 -5.54 8.61 -6.89
CA ALA A 195 -5.44 9.98 -7.37
C ALA A 195 -6.82 10.58 -7.70
N ALA A 196 -7.73 9.78 -8.28
CA ALA A 196 -9.12 10.19 -8.50
C ALA A 196 -9.88 10.36 -7.17
N PHE A 197 -9.76 9.41 -6.25
CA PHE A 197 -10.32 9.51 -4.90
C PHE A 197 -9.83 10.76 -4.17
N LYS A 198 -8.52 11.02 -4.21
CA LYS A 198 -7.92 12.20 -3.60
C LYS A 198 -8.55 13.49 -4.14
N ARG A 199 -8.58 13.64 -5.46
CA ARG A 199 -9.14 14.83 -6.11
C ARG A 199 -10.58 15.10 -5.68
N ASP A 200 -11.41 14.05 -5.63
CA ASP A 200 -12.84 14.22 -5.47
C ASP A 200 -13.31 14.20 -4.01
N CYS A 201 -12.52 13.60 -3.09
CA CYS A 201 -12.91 13.42 -1.70
C CYS A 201 -11.96 14.06 -0.68
N LEU A 202 -10.70 14.36 -1.07
CA LEU A 202 -9.67 14.85 -0.16
C LEU A 202 -9.08 16.21 -0.53
N GLU A 203 -9.53 16.88 -1.61
CA GLU A 203 -8.94 18.16 -2.04
C GLU A 203 -9.01 19.27 -0.97
N GLU A 204 -10.05 19.25 -0.12
CA GLU A 204 -10.15 20.15 1.02
C GLU A 204 -9.39 19.64 2.26
N VAL A 205 -9.04 18.35 2.28
CA VAL A 205 -8.20 17.76 3.32
C VAL A 205 -6.74 18.02 2.94
N LYS A 206 -6.22 19.18 3.34
CA LYS A 206 -4.76 19.38 3.26
C LYS A 206 -4.11 18.22 4.02
N PRO A 207 -3.07 17.58 3.44
CA PRO A 207 -2.31 16.58 4.17
C PRO A 207 -2.01 17.13 5.56
N ALA A 208 -2.24 16.36 6.62
CA ALA A 208 -2.06 16.79 8.00
C ALA A 208 -0.67 17.40 8.24
N HIS A 209 0.26 17.16 7.32
CA HIS A 209 1.61 17.69 7.30
C HIS A 209 1.83 18.95 6.45
N ALA A 210 0.82 19.45 5.70
CA ALA A 210 0.95 20.75 5.01
C ALA A 210 0.85 21.94 5.98
N ALA A 211 0.41 21.73 7.23
CA ALA A 211 0.39 22.73 8.28
C ALA A 211 1.53 22.57 9.30
N ALA A 212 2.33 21.51 9.23
CA ALA A 212 3.56 21.42 10.01
C ALA A 212 4.63 22.29 9.35
N LYS A 213 5.14 23.25 10.11
CA LYS A 213 6.25 24.14 9.76
C LYS A 213 7.27 23.44 8.85
N SER A 214 7.71 24.11 7.79
CA SER A 214 8.84 23.71 6.98
C SER A 214 10.09 23.61 7.88
N GLY A 215 10.35 22.44 8.44
CA GLY A 215 11.46 22.19 9.34
C GLY A 215 11.30 20.85 10.04
N ARG A 216 12.41 20.20 10.26
CA ARG A 216 12.53 18.94 10.99
C ARG A 216 12.20 19.17 12.45
N ASP A 217 11.18 18.50 12.99
CA ASP A 217 10.81 18.59 14.42
C ASP A 217 11.69 17.63 15.24
N LEU A 218 12.93 18.04 15.43
CA LEU A 218 13.91 17.28 16.21
C LEU A 218 13.50 17.16 17.68
N GLU A 219 12.82 18.17 18.24
CA GLU A 219 12.42 18.18 19.64
C GLU A 219 11.33 17.10 19.91
N ALA A 220 10.36 16.96 19.00
CA ALA A 220 9.35 15.90 19.08
C ALA A 220 9.99 14.51 18.91
N LEU A 221 10.95 14.32 17.98
CA LEU A 221 11.69 13.07 17.81
C LEU A 221 12.53 12.72 19.04
N GLU A 222 13.18 13.70 19.65
CA GLU A 222 13.94 13.52 20.89
C GLU A 222 13.05 13.15 22.08
N ALA A 223 11.90 13.80 22.20
CA ALA A 223 10.92 13.49 23.24
C ALA A 223 10.37 12.05 23.07
N ALA A 224 10.06 11.65 21.84
CA ALA A 224 9.63 10.28 21.54
C ALA A 224 10.71 9.26 21.89
N ALA A 225 12.00 9.52 21.53
CA ALA A 225 13.11 8.63 21.84
C ALA A 225 13.34 8.46 23.36
N ARG A 226 13.15 9.52 24.15
CA ARG A 226 13.30 9.47 25.61
C ARG A 226 12.25 8.64 26.32
N ASN A 227 11.04 8.57 25.76
CA ASN A 227 9.88 7.96 26.44
C ASN A 227 9.60 6.51 26.02
N LEU A 228 10.47 5.89 25.21
CA LEU A 228 10.29 4.51 24.76
C LEU A 228 10.41 3.51 25.92
N SER A 229 9.42 2.67 26.07
CA SER A 229 9.36 1.63 27.09
C SER A 229 8.97 0.26 26.53
N THR A 230 8.42 0.21 25.32
CA THR A 230 7.92 -1.02 24.69
C THR A 230 8.41 -1.16 23.24
N GLN A 231 8.39 -2.40 22.73
CA GLN A 231 8.71 -2.70 21.33
C GLN A 231 7.74 -2.00 20.35
N ALA A 232 6.47 -1.87 20.73
CA ALA A 232 5.47 -1.19 19.91
C ALA A 232 5.75 0.33 19.79
N GLU A 233 6.27 0.94 20.85
CA GLU A 233 6.69 2.36 20.84
C GLU A 233 7.95 2.56 20.01
N LEU A 234 8.90 1.63 20.05
CA LEU A 234 10.07 1.63 19.17
C LEU A 234 9.66 1.52 17.69
N ALA A 235 8.74 0.63 17.36
CA ALA A 235 8.24 0.51 15.98
C ALA A 235 7.59 1.81 15.48
N ARG A 236 6.80 2.48 16.32
CA ARG A 236 6.22 3.81 16.00
C ARG A 236 7.28 4.88 15.83
N PHE A 237 8.30 4.88 16.68
CA PHE A 237 9.41 5.82 16.59
C PHE A 237 10.22 5.63 15.29
N ILE A 238 10.54 4.39 14.90
CA ILE A 238 11.22 4.08 13.63
C ILE A 238 10.37 4.53 12.44
N SER A 239 9.05 4.30 12.49
CA SER A 239 8.13 4.81 11.47
C SER A 239 8.18 6.33 11.36
N GLY A 240 8.18 7.04 12.50
CA GLY A 240 8.31 8.49 12.55
C GLY A 240 9.64 9.02 11.96
N LEU A 241 10.75 8.34 12.22
CA LEU A 241 12.04 8.66 11.60
C LEU A 241 12.04 8.44 10.09
N ARG A 242 11.46 7.34 9.62
CA ARG A 242 11.31 7.06 8.19
C ARG A 242 10.50 8.16 7.50
N ASP A 243 9.40 8.57 8.11
CA ASP A 243 8.52 9.61 7.58
C ASP A 243 9.18 11.00 7.62
N ASP A 244 10.01 11.27 8.62
CA ASP A 244 10.84 12.47 8.68
C ASP A 244 11.90 12.46 7.56
N PHE A 245 12.58 11.33 7.34
CA PHE A 245 13.53 11.19 6.23
C PHE A 245 12.85 11.42 4.88
N ALA A 246 11.69 10.84 4.64
CA ALA A 246 10.95 11.01 3.38
C ALA A 246 10.56 12.47 3.10
N ARG A 247 10.34 13.27 4.15
CA ARG A 247 9.94 14.69 4.03
C ARG A 247 11.10 15.66 4.02
N ASN A 248 12.16 15.33 4.72
CA ASN A 248 13.24 16.26 5.06
C ASN A 248 14.62 15.68 4.72
N ALA A 249 14.75 14.85 3.68
CA ALA A 249 15.98 14.14 3.34
C ALA A 249 17.22 15.04 3.26
N SER A 250 17.07 16.27 2.77
CA SER A 250 18.15 17.25 2.68
C SER A 250 18.65 17.77 4.03
N ALA A 251 17.86 17.61 5.08
CA ALA A 251 18.22 18.01 6.46
C ALA A 251 18.84 16.85 7.27
N TRP A 252 18.90 15.65 6.68
CA TRP A 252 19.56 14.51 7.29
C TRP A 252 21.06 14.52 6.95
N LYS A 253 21.89 14.23 7.95
CA LYS A 253 23.36 14.22 7.80
C LYS A 253 23.83 13.10 6.87
N THR A 254 23.05 12.05 6.74
CA THR A 254 23.34 10.88 5.90
C THR A 254 22.25 10.73 4.84
N ALA A 255 22.61 10.95 3.59
CA ALA A 255 21.65 10.95 2.46
C ALA A 255 21.36 9.54 1.91
N ASP A 256 22.15 8.52 2.28
CA ASP A 256 22.01 7.15 1.82
C ASP A 256 21.99 6.14 2.98
N LEU A 257 21.43 4.97 2.72
CA LEU A 257 21.27 3.91 3.73
C LEU A 257 22.61 3.40 4.26
N ALA A 258 23.64 3.31 3.44
CA ALA A 258 24.94 2.79 3.83
C ALA A 258 25.61 3.74 4.82
N ALA A 259 25.62 5.04 4.53
CA ALA A 259 26.13 6.06 5.43
C ALA A 259 25.32 6.13 6.74
N PHE A 260 23.98 5.97 6.67
CA PHE A 260 23.13 5.91 7.86
C PHE A 260 23.47 4.70 8.76
N LEU A 261 23.60 3.50 8.17
CA LEU A 261 23.95 2.28 8.91
C LEU A 261 25.34 2.38 9.55
N ALA A 262 26.32 2.94 8.85
CA ALA A 262 27.68 3.16 9.40
C ALA A 262 27.66 4.16 10.58
N ALA A 263 26.86 5.23 10.48
CA ALA A 263 26.69 6.18 11.57
C ALA A 263 25.99 5.54 12.78
N LEU A 264 24.98 4.69 12.52
CA LEU A 264 24.26 3.94 13.55
C LEU A 264 25.19 2.97 14.30
N GLU A 265 25.99 2.19 13.56
CA GLU A 265 26.96 1.25 14.12
C GLU A 265 27.96 1.98 15.05
N LYS A 266 28.57 3.08 14.57
CA LYS A 266 29.46 3.90 15.33
C LYS A 266 28.84 4.46 16.61
N THR A 267 27.59 4.93 16.52
CA THR A 267 26.89 5.51 17.68
C THR A 267 26.49 4.43 18.68
N ALA A 268 26.03 3.27 18.21
CA ALA A 268 25.70 2.14 19.07
C ALA A 268 26.94 1.58 19.82
N ALA A 269 28.07 1.52 19.15
CA ALA A 269 29.35 1.06 19.77
C ALA A 269 29.89 2.04 20.82
N ALA A 270 29.58 3.34 20.69
CA ALA A 270 30.03 4.38 21.62
C ALA A 270 29.06 4.61 22.80
N ALA A 271 27.87 3.99 22.77
CA ALA A 271 26.85 4.17 23.81
C ALA A 271 27.24 3.37 25.07
N ASP A 272 27.64 4.08 26.14
CA ASP A 272 27.75 3.52 27.48
C ASP A 272 26.33 3.36 28.04
N VAL A 273 25.82 2.10 28.08
CA VAL A 273 24.43 1.79 28.44
C VAL A 273 24.41 1.35 29.91
N PRO A 274 23.79 2.11 30.82
CA PRO A 274 23.55 1.62 32.17
C PRO A 274 22.70 0.35 32.16
N ASP A 275 23.06 -0.64 32.94
CA ASP A 275 22.34 -1.94 33.03
C ASP A 275 20.83 -1.82 33.36
N ALA A 276 20.39 -0.66 33.82
CA ALA A 276 19.01 -0.39 34.23
C ALA A 276 18.12 0.24 33.13
N GLU A 277 18.68 0.62 31.97
CA GLU A 277 17.91 1.29 30.92
C GLU A 277 17.35 0.30 29.89
N PRO A 278 16.06 0.41 29.47
CA PRO A 278 15.52 -0.44 28.42
C PRO A 278 16.32 -0.28 27.12
N ARG A 279 16.78 -1.39 26.55
CA ARG A 279 17.57 -1.44 25.29
C ARG A 279 16.94 -0.67 24.13
N TRP A 280 15.62 -0.51 24.13
CA TRP A 280 14.85 0.26 23.15
C TRP A 280 15.19 1.75 23.13
N ARG A 281 15.45 2.35 24.30
CA ARG A 281 15.83 3.77 24.42
C ARG A 281 17.21 4.00 23.84
N THR A 282 18.13 3.10 24.09
CA THR A 282 19.50 3.19 23.54
C THR A 282 19.46 3.10 22.01
N LEU A 283 18.71 2.13 21.46
CA LEU A 283 18.56 2.00 20.02
C LEU A 283 17.89 3.24 19.40
N ALA A 284 16.85 3.79 20.03
CA ALA A 284 16.19 4.99 19.55
C ALA A 284 17.10 6.22 19.54
N ARG A 285 17.93 6.39 20.58
CA ARG A 285 18.94 7.47 20.63
C ARG A 285 20.01 7.29 19.55
N ALA A 286 20.45 6.06 19.31
CA ALA A 286 21.41 5.75 18.25
C ALA A 286 20.83 6.06 16.86
N LEU A 287 19.59 5.66 16.59
CA LEU A 287 18.87 5.97 15.35
C LEU A 287 18.74 7.48 15.13
N LEU A 288 18.34 8.21 16.17
CA LEU A 288 18.20 9.66 16.09
C LEU A 288 19.54 10.36 15.88
N ALA A 289 20.60 9.91 16.56
CA ALA A 289 21.94 10.47 16.38
C ALA A 289 22.51 10.22 14.98
N ALA A 290 22.26 9.03 14.40
CA ALA A 290 22.66 8.69 13.05
C ALA A 290 21.88 9.50 11.97
N SER A 291 20.73 10.06 12.34
CA SER A 291 19.88 10.87 11.44
C SER A 291 20.27 12.35 11.41
N ARG A 292 21.10 12.81 12.35
CA ARG A 292 21.61 14.20 12.48
C ARG A 292 22.87 14.41 11.69
#